data_410466a7fc021e8f5acb6835162c641a
#
_entry.id   410466a7fc021e8f5acb6835162c641a
#
_cell.length_a   1.000
_cell.length_b   1.000
_cell.length_c   1.000
_cell.angle_alpha   90.00
_cell.angle_beta   90.00
_cell.angle_gamma   90.00
#
_symmetry.space_group_name_H-M   'P 1'
#
loop_
_entity.id
_entity.type
_entity.pdbx_description
1 polymer ?
#
loop_
_entity_poly.entity_id
_entity_poly.type
_entity_poly.pdbx_seq_one_letter_code
_entity_poly.pdbx_strand_id
1 'polypeptide(L)'
;QHGGKVVDRGVAILTQSSNLAINLTMQTRGVPISYIMSVGNQACLGFSEIGKYLLSDPRVTALGLHVEGIGDLRAFEELADEARKSGKSIVVLKVGKSLQARKAAQSHTASLAGDAQGAKSLFKRLGIAEVDRLDVLIDTLKILHLYGPLSSKNIRSLSCSGGEASLVADLAQEYGVQFPPLGKENISELRLVLGEMVALSNPLDYHTYIWGNINAMASTVLAMMRGHEGLTIIIVDFPRNDNCDPSAWDCVIVAAKKAQKVENKPLALVSTLPENIPENISDDLLRSNIITLHGLDTALAAIAASSSVKLHLSPIPLFLSNPTGESVLIDEYAAKKILEKYGLKIPFSKKCLSTDAHLVANQIGYPVVLKALGSAHKSDLGEVFLNLNSQEAVKSCLKNISKEHVIIEEMVNNIVVELLVGIVHDPAHGMILTLAAGGILTEILSDTSSIILPSSEDEILECFNELKISKIIRGYRGGLDADVNQILDAIMKIQNLVLNNKDKIFEIEINPLIVTNSEVIVADALMREVT
;
A
#
# COMPACT_ATOMS: atom_id res chain seq x y z
N GLN A 1 16.67 3.75 31.21
CA GLN A 1 16.39 2.89 30.05
C GLN A 1 16.21 1.44 30.54
N HIS A 2 15.08 0.81 30.19
CA HIS A 2 14.70 -0.49 30.75
C HIS A 2 15.38 -1.69 30.06
N GLY A 3 15.99 -1.52 28.90
CA GLY A 3 16.64 -2.60 28.15
C GLY A 3 17.61 -2.12 27.06
N GLY A 4 17.81 -0.79 26.93
CA GLY A 4 18.65 -0.24 25.86
C GLY A 4 20.13 -0.58 26.03
N LYS A 5 20.76 -0.95 24.91
CA LYS A 5 22.20 -1.17 24.80
C LYS A 5 22.84 0.04 24.09
N VAL A 6 24.07 0.37 24.46
CA VAL A 6 24.87 1.36 23.72
C VAL A 6 25.40 0.70 22.46
N VAL A 7 25.18 1.36 21.31
CA VAL A 7 25.66 0.89 20.02
C VAL A 7 26.40 2.03 19.27
N ASP A 8 27.44 1.67 18.52
CA ASP A 8 28.20 2.64 17.74
C ASP A 8 27.41 3.12 16.53
N ARG A 9 26.60 2.25 15.94
CA ARG A 9 25.77 2.48 14.76
C ARG A 9 24.51 1.64 14.84
N GLY A 10 23.38 2.21 14.44
CA GLY A 10 22.09 1.52 14.51
C GLY A 10 20.96 2.33 13.90
N VAL A 11 19.72 1.88 14.10
CA VAL A 11 18.53 2.56 13.64
C VAL A 11 18.10 3.65 14.62
N ALA A 12 17.38 4.66 14.12
CA ALA A 12 16.67 5.60 14.98
C ALA A 12 15.17 5.28 14.94
N ILE A 13 14.48 5.39 16.08
CA ILE A 13 13.04 5.18 16.18
C ILE A 13 12.39 6.40 16.83
N LEU A 14 11.41 6.97 16.16
CA LEU A 14 10.55 8.04 16.66
C LEU A 14 9.14 7.51 16.85
N THR A 15 8.53 7.78 17.98
CA THR A 15 7.16 7.32 18.30
C THR A 15 6.35 8.41 18.99
N GLN A 16 5.05 8.46 18.73
CA GLN A 16 4.14 9.35 19.48
C GLN A 16 3.76 8.79 20.84
N SER A 17 4.06 7.51 21.10
CA SER A 17 3.81 6.86 22.39
C SER A 17 5.09 6.67 23.20
N SER A 18 5.16 7.30 24.38
CA SER A 18 6.28 7.12 25.31
C SER A 18 6.38 5.68 25.84
N ASN A 19 5.25 5.02 26.07
CA ASN A 19 5.24 3.63 26.52
C ASN A 19 5.77 2.68 25.45
N LEU A 20 5.45 2.89 24.17
CA LEU A 20 6.02 2.10 23.08
C LEU A 20 7.54 2.35 22.94
N ALA A 21 8.01 3.58 23.16
CA ALA A 21 9.45 3.84 23.20
C ALA A 21 10.15 2.97 24.25
N ILE A 22 9.58 2.88 25.45
CA ILE A 22 10.10 2.01 26.53
C ILE A 22 10.08 0.54 26.11
N ASN A 23 8.94 0.04 25.60
CA ASN A 23 8.77 -1.36 25.20
C ASN A 23 9.76 -1.77 24.10
N LEU A 24 10.00 -0.89 23.13
CA LEU A 24 10.97 -1.13 22.04
C LEU A 24 12.41 -1.25 22.55
N THR A 25 12.77 -0.61 23.69
CA THR A 25 14.10 -0.82 24.28
C THR A 25 14.28 -2.19 24.93
N MET A 26 13.19 -2.89 25.24
CA MET A 26 13.19 -4.21 25.90
C MET A 26 13.18 -5.39 24.92
N GLN A 27 13.22 -5.12 23.61
CA GLN A 27 13.23 -6.17 22.59
C GLN A 27 14.54 -6.99 22.65
N THR A 28 14.43 -8.27 22.34
CA THR A 28 15.55 -9.23 22.32
C THR A 28 15.87 -9.74 20.90
N ARG A 29 15.37 -9.06 19.88
CA ARG A 29 15.49 -9.48 18.47
C ARG A 29 16.81 -9.07 17.81
N GLY A 30 17.70 -8.38 18.53
CA GLY A 30 19.04 -8.02 18.06
C GLY A 30 19.06 -6.83 17.09
N VAL A 31 18.03 -5.95 17.06
CA VAL A 31 18.12 -4.70 16.32
C VAL A 31 18.96 -3.68 17.09
N PRO A 32 20.05 -3.13 16.50
CA PRO A 32 20.83 -2.09 17.16
C PRO A 32 20.08 -0.74 17.07
N ILE A 33 19.72 -0.17 18.22
CA ILE A 33 19.00 1.11 18.29
C ILE A 33 19.97 2.20 18.76
N SER A 34 20.33 3.14 17.87
CA SER A 34 21.15 4.32 18.21
C SER A 34 20.35 5.38 18.94
N TYR A 35 19.10 5.59 18.54
CA TYR A 35 18.19 6.56 19.12
C TYR A 35 16.78 6.00 19.21
N ILE A 36 16.13 6.28 20.33
CA ILE A 36 14.70 6.12 20.49
C ILE A 36 14.14 7.33 21.20
N MET A 37 13.12 7.98 20.62
CA MET A 37 12.54 9.21 21.15
C MET A 37 11.02 9.18 21.03
N SER A 38 10.35 9.70 22.06
CA SER A 38 8.91 9.99 22.00
C SER A 38 8.73 11.46 21.62
N VAL A 39 7.95 11.71 20.55
CA VAL A 39 7.60 13.05 20.07
C VAL A 39 6.22 13.51 20.58
N GLY A 40 5.49 12.62 21.30
CA GLY A 40 4.15 12.90 21.80
C GLY A 40 3.20 13.42 20.71
N ASN A 41 2.49 14.51 21.01
CA ASN A 41 1.57 15.17 20.07
C ASN A 41 2.25 16.14 19.08
N GLN A 42 3.58 16.15 19.02
CA GLN A 42 4.37 17.02 18.13
C GLN A 42 4.18 18.52 18.38
N ALA A 43 3.90 18.92 19.63
CA ALA A 43 3.61 20.32 19.97
C ALA A 43 4.80 21.28 19.80
N CYS A 44 6.04 20.80 19.92
CA CYS A 44 7.25 21.62 19.75
C CYS A 44 8.06 21.16 18.54
N LEU A 45 8.54 19.93 18.57
CA LEU A 45 9.28 19.31 17.48
C LEU A 45 8.58 17.99 17.09
N GLY A 46 8.40 17.79 15.81
CA GLY A 46 7.75 16.60 15.27
C GLY A 46 8.70 15.61 14.60
N PHE A 47 8.11 14.66 13.91
CA PHE A 47 8.86 13.67 13.13
C PHE A 47 9.80 14.30 12.11
N SER A 48 9.35 15.37 11.46
CA SER A 48 10.08 15.98 10.34
C SER A 48 11.36 16.64 10.79
N GLU A 49 11.31 17.46 11.85
CA GLU A 49 12.48 18.20 12.34
C GLU A 49 13.49 17.23 12.97
N ILE A 50 13.03 16.39 13.89
CA ILE A 50 13.90 15.43 14.58
C ILE A 50 14.43 14.40 13.58
N GLY A 51 13.58 13.90 12.68
CA GLY A 51 13.98 12.92 11.68
C GLY A 51 15.07 13.43 10.73
N LYS A 52 14.95 14.67 10.21
CA LYS A 52 15.98 15.30 9.37
C LYS A 52 17.32 15.38 10.10
N TYR A 53 17.30 15.79 11.38
CA TYR A 53 18.52 15.84 12.19
C TYR A 53 19.13 14.45 12.37
N LEU A 54 18.33 13.44 12.69
CA LEU A 54 18.81 12.06 12.86
C LEU A 54 19.34 11.46 11.55
N LEU A 55 18.73 11.78 10.42
CA LEU A 55 19.22 11.33 9.11
C LEU A 55 20.59 11.93 8.76
N SER A 56 20.94 13.10 9.29
CA SER A 56 22.28 13.68 9.11
C SER A 56 23.35 13.01 9.98
N ASP A 57 22.97 12.28 11.03
CA ASP A 57 23.92 11.57 11.90
C ASP A 57 24.44 10.30 11.22
N PRO A 58 25.78 10.14 11.02
CA PRO A 58 26.37 8.98 10.37
C PRO A 58 26.14 7.66 11.14
N ARG A 59 25.82 7.72 12.42
CA ARG A 59 25.50 6.55 13.25
C ARG A 59 24.13 5.97 12.93
N VAL A 60 23.22 6.78 12.40
CA VAL A 60 21.87 6.35 12.04
C VAL A 60 21.87 5.71 10.66
N THR A 61 21.33 4.51 10.54
CA THR A 61 21.30 3.73 9.31
C THR A 61 19.93 3.68 8.64
N ALA A 62 18.87 3.72 9.43
CA ALA A 62 17.48 3.79 8.98
C ALA A 62 16.62 4.46 10.05
N LEU A 63 15.46 4.97 9.66
CA LEU A 63 14.50 5.63 10.54
C LEU A 63 13.20 4.85 10.62
N GLY A 64 12.82 4.43 11.82
CA GLY A 64 11.51 3.84 12.12
C GLY A 64 10.58 4.88 12.73
N LEU A 65 9.34 4.96 12.25
CA LEU A 65 8.33 5.88 12.75
C LEU A 65 7.09 5.12 13.22
N HIS A 66 6.65 5.35 14.45
CA HIS A 66 5.32 4.94 14.91
C HIS A 66 4.42 6.17 14.93
N VAL A 67 3.44 6.21 14.01
CA VAL A 67 2.69 7.41 13.65
C VAL A 67 1.21 7.26 13.95
N GLU A 68 0.66 8.13 14.80
CA GLU A 68 -0.78 8.36 15.01
C GLU A 68 -1.29 9.42 14.02
N GLY A 69 -0.56 10.54 13.88
CA GLY A 69 -0.79 11.62 12.92
C GLY A 69 0.52 12.20 12.40
N ILE A 70 0.55 12.53 11.12
CA ILE A 70 1.79 12.95 10.43
C ILE A 70 2.19 14.38 10.84
N GLY A 71 1.21 15.26 11.05
CA GLY A 71 1.45 16.69 11.25
C GLY A 71 1.55 17.45 9.93
N ASP A 72 2.56 18.29 9.77
CA ASP A 72 2.77 19.08 8.56
C ASP A 72 3.23 18.17 7.39
N LEU A 73 2.39 18.07 6.35
CA LEU A 73 2.63 17.23 5.18
C LEU A 73 3.85 17.69 4.36
N ARG A 74 4.07 19.02 4.24
CA ARG A 74 5.21 19.53 3.48
C ARG A 74 6.52 19.21 4.19
N ALA A 75 6.55 19.43 5.51
CA ALA A 75 7.72 19.07 6.32
C ALA A 75 8.00 17.57 6.29
N PHE A 76 6.95 16.74 6.24
CA PHE A 76 7.09 15.28 6.14
C PHE A 76 7.59 14.83 4.74
N GLU A 77 7.11 15.47 3.68
CA GLU A 77 7.65 15.27 2.33
C GLU A 77 9.15 15.62 2.25
N GLU A 78 9.55 16.75 2.84
CA GLU A 78 10.97 17.14 2.94
C GLU A 78 11.80 16.14 3.78
N LEU A 79 11.24 15.54 4.83
CA LEU A 79 11.90 14.46 5.58
C LEU A 79 12.17 13.25 4.66
N ALA A 80 11.19 12.87 3.84
CA ALA A 80 11.37 11.77 2.88
C ALA A 80 12.42 12.10 1.82
N ASP A 81 12.47 13.36 1.35
CA ASP A 81 13.51 13.84 0.44
C ASP A 81 14.92 13.76 1.06
N GLU A 82 15.05 14.18 2.33
CA GLU A 82 16.32 14.09 3.05
C GLU A 82 16.77 12.65 3.24
N ALA A 83 15.82 11.74 3.52
CA ALA A 83 16.11 10.31 3.61
C ALA A 83 16.68 9.77 2.27
N ARG A 84 16.06 10.11 1.14
CA ARG A 84 16.55 9.73 -0.19
C ARG A 84 17.94 10.31 -0.48
N LYS A 85 18.16 11.60 -0.20
CA LYS A 85 19.46 12.27 -0.40
C LYS A 85 20.57 11.65 0.43
N SER A 86 20.26 11.26 1.67
CA SER A 86 21.21 10.60 2.57
C SER A 86 21.38 9.11 2.30
N GLY A 87 20.60 8.52 1.38
CA GLY A 87 20.60 7.08 1.10
C GLY A 87 20.06 6.23 2.26
N LYS A 88 19.25 6.81 3.15
CA LYS A 88 18.70 6.14 4.34
C LYS A 88 17.21 5.89 4.18
N SER A 89 16.77 4.74 4.66
CA SER A 89 15.39 4.30 4.53
C SER A 89 14.51 4.79 5.68
N ILE A 90 13.23 5.04 5.37
CA ILE A 90 12.19 5.25 6.38
C ILE A 90 11.19 4.09 6.31
N VAL A 91 10.79 3.59 7.47
CA VAL A 91 9.67 2.66 7.62
C VAL A 91 8.69 3.19 8.66
N VAL A 92 7.39 3.10 8.34
CA VAL A 92 6.30 3.66 9.16
C VAL A 92 5.39 2.54 9.65
N LEU A 93 5.12 2.52 10.93
CA LEU A 93 4.00 1.83 11.54
C LEU A 93 2.88 2.84 11.77
N LYS A 94 1.89 2.89 10.86
CA LYS A 94 0.73 3.78 10.97
C LYS A 94 -0.36 3.12 11.79
N VAL A 95 -0.77 3.77 12.87
CA VAL A 95 -1.92 3.40 13.71
C VAL A 95 -3.08 4.36 13.50
N GLY A 96 -4.23 4.10 14.10
CA GLY A 96 -5.44 4.91 13.90
C GLY A 96 -6.20 4.55 12.62
N LYS A 97 -6.08 3.32 12.11
CA LYS A 97 -6.75 2.88 10.87
C LYS A 97 -8.23 2.55 11.07
N SER A 98 -8.61 1.96 12.22
CA SER A 98 -10.01 1.65 12.53
C SER A 98 -10.76 2.87 13.07
N LEU A 99 -12.10 2.85 12.98
CA LEU A 99 -12.94 3.90 13.55
C LEU A 99 -12.70 4.11 15.05
N GLN A 100 -12.54 3.02 15.81
CA GLN A 100 -12.23 3.06 17.23
C GLN A 100 -10.86 3.69 17.49
N ALA A 101 -9.85 3.28 16.73
CA ALA A 101 -8.49 3.81 16.86
C ALA A 101 -8.41 5.28 16.46
N ARG A 102 -9.15 5.73 15.42
CA ARG A 102 -9.24 7.16 15.04
C ARG A 102 -9.84 8.02 16.16
N LYS A 103 -10.93 7.56 16.78
CA LYS A 103 -11.54 8.26 17.92
C LYS A 103 -10.58 8.34 19.12
N ALA A 104 -9.83 7.26 19.40
CA ALA A 104 -8.83 7.25 20.45
C ALA A 104 -7.68 8.24 20.15
N ALA A 105 -7.12 8.27 18.95
CA ALA A 105 -6.07 9.21 18.55
C ALA A 105 -6.53 10.68 18.68
N GLN A 106 -7.73 11.00 18.24
CA GLN A 106 -8.31 12.34 18.40
C GLN A 106 -8.39 12.78 19.87
N SER A 107 -8.81 11.87 20.77
CA SER A 107 -8.97 12.19 22.20
C SER A 107 -7.64 12.32 22.94
N HIS A 108 -6.59 11.59 22.52
CA HIS A 108 -5.31 11.55 23.21
C HIS A 108 -4.27 12.54 22.69
N THR A 109 -4.18 12.73 21.38
CA THR A 109 -3.11 13.51 20.76
C THR A 109 -3.62 14.73 19.99
N ALA A 110 -4.94 14.90 19.88
CA ALA A 110 -5.58 15.90 18.99
C ALA A 110 -5.09 15.79 17.52
N SER A 111 -4.51 14.66 17.13
CA SER A 111 -4.00 14.42 15.78
C SER A 111 -5.12 14.01 14.85
N LEU A 112 -5.13 14.57 13.64
CA LEU A 112 -5.96 14.07 12.55
C LEU A 112 -5.31 12.78 12.03
N ALA A 113 -5.94 11.65 12.31
CA ALA A 113 -5.42 10.33 11.88
C ALA A 113 -5.58 10.09 10.37
N GLY A 114 -6.51 10.81 9.73
CA GLY A 114 -6.84 10.67 8.32
C GLY A 114 -7.38 9.29 7.93
N ASP A 115 -7.61 9.10 6.64
CA ASP A 115 -8.01 7.78 6.10
C ASP A 115 -6.81 6.84 5.92
N ALA A 116 -7.02 5.54 6.13
CA ALA A 116 -5.98 4.52 5.98
C ALA A 116 -5.46 4.42 4.54
N GLN A 117 -6.33 4.59 3.55
CA GLN A 117 -5.93 4.55 2.14
C GLN A 117 -5.12 5.79 1.76
N GLY A 118 -5.48 6.97 2.30
CA GLY A 118 -4.70 8.19 2.13
C GLY A 118 -3.28 8.06 2.69
N ALA A 119 -3.14 7.51 3.90
CA ALA A 119 -1.84 7.24 4.50
C ALA A 119 -0.99 6.28 3.63
N LYS A 120 -1.58 5.16 3.21
CA LYS A 120 -0.91 4.18 2.34
C LYS A 120 -0.44 4.80 1.03
N SER A 121 -1.30 5.60 0.40
CA SER A 121 -0.98 6.31 -0.85
C SER A 121 0.15 7.32 -0.67
N LEU A 122 0.14 8.05 0.46
CA LEU A 122 1.20 9.00 0.81
C LEU A 122 2.54 8.30 0.99
N PHE A 123 2.60 7.22 1.77
CA PHE A 123 3.87 6.50 1.99
C PHE A 123 4.39 5.86 0.71
N LYS A 124 3.51 5.28 -0.12
CA LYS A 124 3.87 4.77 -1.45
C LYS A 124 4.47 5.88 -2.32
N ARG A 125 3.84 7.06 -2.39
CA ARG A 125 4.31 8.23 -3.12
C ARG A 125 5.69 8.69 -2.65
N LEU A 126 5.92 8.71 -1.34
CA LEU A 126 7.18 9.16 -0.75
C LEU A 126 8.29 8.09 -0.77
N GLY A 127 8.00 6.87 -1.24
CA GLY A 127 8.94 5.75 -1.26
C GLY A 127 9.25 5.19 0.12
N ILE A 128 8.34 5.34 1.07
CA ILE A 128 8.43 4.90 2.46
C ILE A 128 7.71 3.56 2.60
N ALA A 129 8.33 2.60 3.31
CA ALA A 129 7.67 1.34 3.64
C ALA A 129 6.63 1.54 4.76
N GLU A 130 5.44 0.96 4.59
CA GLU A 130 4.44 0.87 5.65
C GLU A 130 4.36 -0.55 6.19
N VAL A 131 4.25 -0.67 7.51
CA VAL A 131 4.05 -1.94 8.23
C VAL A 131 2.90 -1.83 9.22
N ASP A 132 2.32 -2.98 9.59
CA ASP A 132 1.10 -3.02 10.42
C ASP A 132 1.35 -3.52 11.85
N ARG A 133 2.56 -4.02 12.16
CA ARG A 133 2.90 -4.62 13.45
C ARG A 133 4.28 -4.17 13.93
N LEU A 134 4.47 -4.09 15.25
CA LEU A 134 5.74 -3.71 15.88
C LEU A 134 6.87 -4.70 15.60
N ASP A 135 6.57 -5.99 15.59
CA ASP A 135 7.54 -7.03 15.29
C ASP A 135 8.05 -6.95 13.85
N VAL A 136 7.14 -6.65 12.90
CA VAL A 136 7.50 -6.40 11.50
C VAL A 136 8.34 -5.12 11.36
N LEU A 137 8.00 -4.05 12.11
CA LEU A 137 8.80 -2.82 12.13
C LEU A 137 10.25 -3.11 12.54
N ILE A 138 10.46 -3.88 13.63
CA ILE A 138 11.78 -4.23 14.14
C ILE A 138 12.57 -5.06 13.11
N ASP A 139 11.96 -6.11 12.55
CA ASP A 139 12.65 -6.98 11.60
C ASP A 139 12.91 -6.28 10.25
N THR A 140 12.01 -5.38 9.81
CA THR A 140 12.25 -4.50 8.66
C THR A 140 13.44 -3.57 8.91
N LEU A 141 13.51 -2.95 10.09
CA LEU A 141 14.62 -2.09 10.47
C LEU A 141 15.96 -2.83 10.51
N LYS A 142 15.99 -4.12 10.91
CA LYS A 142 17.21 -4.94 10.83
C LYS A 142 17.68 -5.15 9.40
N ILE A 143 16.77 -5.48 8.48
CA ILE A 143 17.10 -5.61 7.06
C ILE A 143 17.68 -4.29 6.54
N LEU A 144 16.97 -3.19 6.78
CA LEU A 144 17.37 -1.85 6.32
C LEU A 144 18.68 -1.36 6.96
N HIS A 145 18.94 -1.72 8.23
CA HIS A 145 20.17 -1.39 8.91
C HIS A 145 21.41 -1.97 8.23
N LEU A 146 21.34 -3.25 7.87
CA LEU A 146 22.53 -3.97 7.39
C LEU A 146 22.66 -3.92 5.86
N TYR A 147 21.55 -4.07 5.15
CA TYR A 147 21.54 -4.25 3.70
C TYR A 147 20.92 -3.08 2.93
N GLY A 148 20.21 -2.17 3.62
CA GLY A 148 19.37 -1.19 2.95
C GLY A 148 18.12 -1.84 2.35
N PRO A 149 17.43 -1.14 1.41
CA PRO A 149 16.29 -1.69 0.70
C PRO A 149 16.66 -2.94 -0.09
N LEU A 150 15.85 -3.99 0.02
CA LEU A 150 16.03 -5.17 -0.83
C LEU A 150 15.63 -4.85 -2.28
N SER A 151 16.39 -5.39 -3.23
CA SER A 151 16.18 -5.13 -4.66
C SER A 151 14.87 -5.70 -5.20
N SER A 152 14.36 -6.78 -4.58
CA SER A 152 13.13 -7.46 -4.97
C SER A 152 12.56 -8.31 -3.85
N LYS A 153 11.31 -8.78 -4.04
CA LYS A 153 10.67 -9.80 -3.20
C LYS A 153 11.06 -11.24 -3.57
N ASN A 154 11.98 -11.42 -4.51
CA ASN A 154 12.50 -12.72 -4.88
C ASN A 154 13.55 -13.15 -3.87
N ILE A 155 13.33 -14.29 -3.21
CA ILE A 155 14.26 -14.83 -2.20
C ILE A 155 14.66 -16.25 -2.51
N ARG A 156 15.72 -16.72 -1.85
CA ARG A 156 16.08 -18.12 -1.76
C ARG A 156 15.93 -18.59 -0.33
N SER A 157 15.35 -19.77 -0.16
CA SER A 157 15.11 -20.36 1.16
C SER A 157 15.68 -21.76 1.21
N LEU A 158 16.30 -22.11 2.34
CA LEU A 158 16.77 -23.44 2.61
C LEU A 158 16.51 -23.83 4.07
N SER A 159 16.15 -25.09 4.27
CA SER A 159 15.87 -25.70 5.58
C SER A 159 16.26 -27.17 5.59
N CYS A 160 16.31 -27.78 6.78
CA CYS A 160 16.53 -29.23 6.89
C CYS A 160 15.23 -30.05 6.92
N SER A 161 14.09 -29.42 6.63
CA SER A 161 12.76 -30.00 6.78
C SER A 161 11.82 -29.60 5.63
N GLY A 162 11.21 -30.60 4.99
CA GLY A 162 10.18 -30.37 3.98
C GLY A 162 8.93 -29.66 4.52
N GLY A 163 8.62 -29.82 5.81
CA GLY A 163 7.54 -29.09 6.47
C GLY A 163 7.80 -27.58 6.53
N GLU A 164 9.02 -27.17 6.84
CA GLU A 164 9.44 -25.77 6.85
C GLU A 164 9.46 -25.16 5.43
N ALA A 165 9.97 -25.92 4.46
CA ALA A 165 9.98 -25.50 3.05
C ALA A 165 8.57 -25.30 2.49
N SER A 166 7.61 -26.16 2.86
CA SER A 166 6.21 -26.02 2.47
C SER A 166 5.54 -24.83 3.18
N LEU A 167 5.77 -24.69 4.48
CA LEU A 167 5.17 -23.63 5.30
C LEU A 167 5.61 -22.24 4.82
N VAL A 168 6.90 -22.04 4.54
CA VAL A 168 7.39 -20.75 4.05
C VAL A 168 6.84 -20.42 2.65
N ALA A 169 6.63 -21.44 1.80
CA ALA A 169 6.07 -21.24 0.47
C ALA A 169 4.59 -20.81 0.54
N ASP A 170 3.81 -21.41 1.45
CA ASP A 170 2.39 -21.06 1.64
C ASP A 170 2.24 -19.64 2.19
N LEU A 171 2.97 -19.29 3.24
CA LEU A 171 2.93 -17.96 3.86
C LEU A 171 3.40 -16.84 2.92
N ALA A 172 4.36 -17.13 2.05
CA ALA A 172 4.94 -16.14 1.14
C ALA A 172 3.91 -15.52 0.18
N GLN A 173 2.82 -16.25 -0.14
CA GLN A 173 1.77 -15.77 -1.05
C GLN A 173 1.08 -14.53 -0.52
N GLU A 174 0.87 -14.42 0.80
CA GLU A 174 0.21 -13.28 1.43
C GLU A 174 0.99 -11.97 1.25
N TYR A 175 2.33 -12.07 1.19
CA TYR A 175 3.24 -10.92 1.08
C TYR A 175 3.75 -10.68 -0.35
N GLY A 176 3.37 -11.53 -1.30
CA GLY A 176 3.86 -11.50 -2.67
C GLY A 176 5.36 -11.78 -2.78
N VAL A 177 5.92 -12.50 -1.80
CA VAL A 177 7.30 -13.00 -1.82
C VAL A 177 7.36 -14.23 -2.72
N GLN A 178 8.41 -14.35 -3.53
CA GLN A 178 8.54 -15.39 -4.55
C GLN A 178 9.84 -16.17 -4.41
N PHE A 179 9.79 -17.44 -4.83
CA PHE A 179 10.93 -18.36 -4.86
C PHE A 179 11.26 -18.71 -6.30
N PRO A 180 12.05 -17.91 -7.02
CA PRO A 180 12.41 -18.20 -8.40
C PRO A 180 13.19 -19.53 -8.51
N PRO A 181 13.03 -20.27 -9.61
CA PRO A 181 13.78 -21.50 -9.85
C PRO A 181 15.29 -21.31 -9.77
N LEU A 182 15.99 -22.36 -9.35
CA LEU A 182 17.46 -22.36 -9.30
C LEU A 182 18.06 -22.39 -10.70
N GLY A 183 19.15 -21.64 -10.90
CA GLY A 183 19.93 -21.69 -12.14
C GLY A 183 20.71 -23.00 -12.29
N LYS A 184 21.16 -23.30 -13.51
CA LYS A 184 21.91 -24.53 -13.83
C LYS A 184 23.18 -24.68 -12.99
N GLU A 185 23.90 -23.58 -12.76
CA GLU A 185 25.12 -23.57 -11.95
C GLU A 185 24.82 -23.92 -10.49
N ASN A 186 23.78 -23.31 -9.91
CA ASN A 186 23.35 -23.61 -8.54
C ASN A 186 22.96 -25.10 -8.40
N ILE A 187 22.20 -25.63 -9.37
CA ILE A 187 21.81 -27.05 -9.39
C ILE A 187 23.05 -27.95 -9.45
N SER A 188 24.03 -27.62 -10.29
CA SER A 188 25.27 -28.42 -10.41
C SER A 188 26.09 -28.41 -9.12
N GLU A 189 26.25 -27.23 -8.48
CA GLU A 189 26.97 -27.11 -7.21
C GLU A 189 26.25 -27.84 -6.07
N LEU A 190 24.92 -27.68 -5.97
CA LEU A 190 24.11 -28.36 -4.98
C LEU A 190 24.15 -29.87 -5.17
N ARG A 191 24.12 -30.37 -6.42
CA ARG A 191 24.20 -31.81 -6.74
C ARG A 191 25.50 -32.41 -6.26
N LEU A 192 26.63 -31.72 -6.38
CA LEU A 192 27.95 -32.18 -5.91
C LEU A 192 27.97 -32.37 -4.38
N VAL A 193 27.23 -31.54 -3.63
CA VAL A 193 27.23 -31.56 -2.16
C VAL A 193 26.14 -32.46 -1.60
N LEU A 194 24.93 -32.41 -2.16
CA LEU A 194 23.74 -33.08 -1.62
C LEU A 194 23.47 -34.46 -2.26
N GLY A 195 24.12 -34.77 -3.39
CA GLY A 195 23.94 -36.04 -4.09
C GLY A 195 22.56 -36.13 -4.78
N GLU A 196 22.23 -37.34 -5.26
CA GLU A 196 21.02 -37.61 -6.05
C GLU A 196 19.74 -37.74 -5.20
N MET A 197 19.88 -37.97 -3.90
CA MET A 197 18.73 -38.21 -3.00
C MET A 197 17.92 -36.95 -2.66
N VAL A 198 18.48 -35.76 -2.87
CA VAL A 198 17.84 -34.49 -2.54
C VAL A 198 17.20 -33.88 -3.79
N ALA A 199 15.94 -33.53 -3.70
CA ALA A 199 15.24 -32.74 -4.72
C ALA A 199 15.72 -31.29 -4.68
N LEU A 200 16.33 -30.81 -5.77
CA LEU A 200 16.89 -29.47 -5.84
C LEU A 200 15.83 -28.47 -6.33
N SER A 201 15.31 -27.69 -5.41
CA SER A 201 14.25 -26.68 -5.63
C SER A 201 14.52 -25.39 -4.84
N ASN A 202 13.71 -24.40 -5.02
CA ASN A 202 13.61 -23.22 -4.15
C ASN A 202 12.13 -23.06 -3.76
N PRO A 203 11.75 -23.20 -2.48
CA PRO A 203 12.58 -23.50 -1.30
C PRO A 203 13.31 -24.85 -1.39
N LEU A 204 14.51 -24.92 -0.78
CA LEU A 204 15.33 -26.12 -0.71
C LEU A 204 15.15 -26.82 0.64
N ASP A 205 14.69 -28.08 0.62
CA ASP A 205 14.84 -28.99 1.74
C ASP A 205 16.13 -29.80 1.52
N TYR A 206 17.19 -29.49 2.27
CA TYR A 206 18.46 -30.21 2.15
C TYR A 206 18.52 -31.46 3.04
N HIS A 207 17.43 -31.74 3.77
CA HIS A 207 17.33 -32.84 4.74
C HIS A 207 18.39 -32.75 5.87
N THR A 208 18.40 -33.71 6.79
CA THR A 208 19.38 -33.80 7.87
C THR A 208 20.68 -34.54 7.48
N TYR A 209 20.83 -34.98 6.24
CA TYR A 209 21.98 -35.81 5.80
C TYR A 209 23.32 -35.10 5.97
N ILE A 210 23.37 -33.80 5.80
CA ILE A 210 24.60 -33.01 5.94
C ILE A 210 24.71 -32.31 7.31
N TRP A 211 23.75 -32.55 8.23
CA TRP A 211 23.75 -31.91 9.56
C TRP A 211 25.03 -32.26 10.32
N GLY A 212 25.70 -31.25 10.92
CA GLY A 212 27.00 -31.41 11.57
C GLY A 212 28.21 -31.37 10.62
N ASN A 213 28.03 -31.59 9.31
CA ASN A 213 29.10 -31.37 8.33
C ASN A 213 29.17 -29.91 7.90
N ILE A 214 29.93 -29.12 8.65
CA ILE A 214 30.06 -27.66 8.45
C ILE A 214 30.46 -27.31 7.01
N ASN A 215 31.30 -28.09 6.35
CA ASN A 215 31.76 -27.80 5.00
C ASN A 215 30.64 -28.05 3.97
N ALA A 216 29.92 -29.16 4.08
CA ALA A 216 28.78 -29.45 3.22
C ALA A 216 27.67 -28.42 3.41
N MET A 217 27.34 -28.07 4.67
CA MET A 217 26.35 -27.02 4.96
C MET A 217 26.77 -25.66 4.40
N ALA A 218 28.03 -25.24 4.60
CA ALA A 218 28.54 -23.98 4.06
C ALA A 218 28.50 -23.95 2.53
N SER A 219 28.86 -25.06 1.85
CA SER A 219 28.78 -25.15 0.39
C SER A 219 27.36 -25.12 -0.12
N THR A 220 26.39 -25.70 0.61
CA THR A 220 24.96 -25.62 0.28
C THR A 220 24.44 -24.19 0.37
N VAL A 221 24.74 -23.48 1.47
CA VAL A 221 24.37 -22.07 1.65
C VAL A 221 24.99 -21.20 0.55
N LEU A 222 26.28 -21.41 0.27
CA LEU A 222 27.02 -20.70 -0.76
C LEU A 222 26.40 -20.88 -2.14
N ALA A 223 26.07 -22.13 -2.51
CA ALA A 223 25.41 -22.43 -3.77
C ALA A 223 24.03 -21.75 -3.89
N MET A 224 23.30 -21.63 -2.78
CA MET A 224 22.03 -20.88 -2.75
C MET A 224 22.22 -19.36 -2.85
N MET A 225 23.32 -18.79 -2.38
CA MET A 225 23.60 -17.36 -2.46
C MET A 225 24.11 -16.90 -3.83
N ARG A 226 24.85 -17.75 -4.56
CA ARG A 226 25.48 -17.41 -5.85
C ARG A 226 24.48 -17.04 -6.93
N GLY A 227 24.77 -15.98 -7.67
CA GLY A 227 23.91 -15.50 -8.77
C GLY A 227 22.55 -14.98 -8.30
N HIS A 228 22.40 -14.67 -7.00
CA HIS A 228 21.18 -14.11 -6.41
C HIS A 228 21.50 -12.80 -5.71
N GLU A 229 20.76 -11.75 -6.08
CA GLU A 229 20.94 -10.41 -5.49
C GLU A 229 19.90 -10.09 -4.40
N GLY A 230 18.92 -10.94 -4.20
CA GLY A 230 17.93 -10.84 -3.12
C GLY A 230 18.41 -11.49 -1.83
N LEU A 231 17.53 -11.54 -0.83
CA LEU A 231 17.82 -12.17 0.46
C LEU A 231 17.81 -13.69 0.34
N THR A 232 18.84 -14.35 0.88
CA THR A 232 18.83 -15.80 1.13
C THR A 232 18.48 -16.04 2.60
N ILE A 233 17.56 -16.94 2.89
CA ILE A 233 17.14 -17.28 4.25
C ILE A 233 17.47 -18.74 4.57
N ILE A 234 17.97 -18.97 5.79
CA ILE A 234 18.15 -20.29 6.38
C ILE A 234 17.11 -20.42 7.48
N ILE A 235 16.17 -21.36 7.34
CA ILE A 235 15.17 -21.62 8.37
C ILE A 235 15.80 -22.56 9.40
N VAL A 236 15.81 -22.10 10.66
CA VAL A 236 16.39 -22.85 11.78
C VAL A 236 15.84 -22.36 13.11
N ASP A 237 15.43 -23.26 13.96
CA ASP A 237 15.02 -23.02 15.34
C ASP A 237 16.08 -23.55 16.30
N PHE A 238 16.52 -22.71 17.25
CA PHE A 238 17.52 -23.08 18.24
C PHE A 238 16.85 -23.66 19.48
N PRO A 239 17.43 -24.76 20.06
CA PRO A 239 16.89 -25.34 21.26
C PRO A 239 17.08 -24.39 22.46
N ARG A 240 16.23 -24.56 23.45
CA ARG A 240 16.30 -23.80 24.71
C ARG A 240 17.52 -24.23 25.52
N ASN A 241 18.44 -23.30 25.72
CA ASN A 241 19.69 -23.54 26.46
C ASN A 241 19.51 -23.71 27.99
N ASP A 242 18.32 -23.39 28.53
CA ASP A 242 17.94 -23.66 29.91
C ASP A 242 17.48 -25.10 30.14
N ASN A 243 17.17 -25.85 29.08
CA ASN A 243 16.65 -27.22 29.18
C ASN A 243 17.48 -28.27 28.42
N CYS A 244 18.32 -27.87 27.47
CA CYS A 244 19.11 -28.81 26.67
C CYS A 244 20.43 -28.16 26.18
N ASP A 245 21.36 -28.99 25.72
CA ASP A 245 22.60 -28.55 25.10
C ASP A 245 22.33 -28.11 23.64
N PRO A 246 22.52 -26.81 23.30
CA PRO A 246 22.30 -26.32 21.94
C PRO A 246 23.49 -26.52 21.01
N SER A 247 24.61 -27.07 21.46
CA SER A 247 25.89 -27.10 20.72
C SER A 247 25.83 -27.82 19.37
N ALA A 248 24.91 -28.78 19.20
CA ALA A 248 24.67 -29.43 17.91
C ALA A 248 24.18 -28.49 16.81
N TRP A 249 23.70 -27.27 17.14
CA TRP A 249 23.26 -26.23 16.21
C TRP A 249 24.36 -25.24 15.81
N ASP A 250 25.52 -25.25 16.49
CA ASP A 250 26.67 -24.39 16.17
C ASP A 250 27.14 -24.59 14.72
N CYS A 251 26.94 -25.78 14.15
CA CYS A 251 27.28 -26.07 12.77
C CYS A 251 26.56 -25.16 11.76
N VAL A 252 25.30 -24.76 12.02
CA VAL A 252 24.54 -23.84 11.17
C VAL A 252 25.15 -22.44 11.20
N ILE A 253 25.47 -21.94 12.41
CA ILE A 253 26.08 -20.63 12.62
C ILE A 253 27.42 -20.55 11.90
N VAL A 254 28.28 -21.55 12.10
CA VAL A 254 29.61 -21.60 11.48
C VAL A 254 29.52 -21.73 9.96
N ALA A 255 28.59 -22.54 9.44
CA ALA A 255 28.37 -22.70 7.99
C ALA A 255 27.87 -21.39 7.36
N ALA A 256 26.89 -20.73 7.97
CA ALA A 256 26.38 -19.43 7.50
C ALA A 256 27.49 -18.36 7.47
N LYS A 257 28.30 -18.24 8.54
CA LYS A 257 29.44 -17.32 8.59
C LYS A 257 30.49 -17.60 7.52
N LYS A 258 30.79 -18.89 7.23
CA LYS A 258 31.70 -19.26 6.15
C LYS A 258 31.18 -18.84 4.79
N ALA A 259 29.90 -19.10 4.50
CA ALA A 259 29.28 -18.71 3.24
C ALA A 259 29.23 -17.18 3.08
N GLN A 260 28.81 -16.46 4.12
CA GLN A 260 28.76 -14.99 4.15
C GLN A 260 30.12 -14.35 3.88
N LYS A 261 31.18 -14.89 4.45
CA LYS A 261 32.55 -14.39 4.22
C LYS A 261 32.99 -14.49 2.75
N VAL A 262 32.46 -15.45 1.99
CA VAL A 262 32.79 -15.67 0.58
C VAL A 262 31.96 -14.78 -0.35
N GLU A 263 30.62 -14.81 -0.20
CA GLU A 263 29.70 -14.10 -1.13
C GLU A 263 29.38 -12.67 -0.69
N ASN A 264 29.37 -12.40 0.61
CA ASN A 264 29.02 -11.08 1.19
C ASN A 264 27.71 -10.49 0.62
N LYS A 265 26.69 -11.32 0.46
CA LYS A 265 25.35 -10.97 -0.01
C LYS A 265 24.33 -11.05 1.13
N PRO A 266 23.12 -10.50 0.97
CA PRO A 266 22.10 -10.56 2.01
C PRO A 266 21.78 -11.98 2.45
N LEU A 267 22.00 -12.29 3.73
CA LEU A 267 21.78 -13.58 4.36
C LEU A 267 21.08 -13.41 5.71
N ALA A 268 20.04 -14.20 5.96
CA ALA A 268 19.33 -14.22 7.24
C ALA A 268 19.16 -15.64 7.77
N LEU A 269 19.20 -15.80 9.10
CA LEU A 269 18.62 -16.95 9.78
C LEU A 269 17.21 -16.59 10.21
N VAL A 270 16.25 -17.47 9.99
CA VAL A 270 14.82 -17.25 10.27
C VAL A 270 14.31 -18.39 11.13
N SER A 271 13.70 -18.08 12.28
CA SER A 271 13.01 -19.11 13.07
C SER A 271 11.57 -19.32 12.59
N THR A 272 11.05 -20.51 12.81
CA THR A 272 9.61 -20.77 12.57
C THR A 272 8.76 -20.08 13.63
N LEU A 273 9.22 -20.08 14.88
CA LEU A 273 8.59 -19.41 16.01
C LEU A 273 9.47 -18.25 16.51
N PRO A 274 8.88 -17.09 16.84
CA PRO A 274 9.65 -15.88 17.19
C PRO A 274 10.65 -16.05 18.35
N GLU A 275 10.32 -16.91 19.32
CA GLU A 275 11.11 -17.16 20.52
C GLU A 275 12.31 -18.08 20.31
N ASN A 276 12.44 -18.72 19.16
CA ASN A 276 13.42 -19.78 18.92
C ASN A 276 14.79 -19.28 18.40
N ILE A 277 15.04 -17.98 18.41
CA ILE A 277 16.38 -17.42 18.21
C ILE A 277 16.79 -16.60 19.45
N PRO A 278 17.76 -17.07 20.22
CA PRO A 278 18.29 -16.32 21.37
C PRO A 278 18.99 -15.02 20.96
N GLU A 279 18.90 -13.99 21.82
CA GLU A 279 19.49 -12.67 21.56
C GLU A 279 21.01 -12.71 21.32
N ASN A 280 21.75 -13.53 22.07
CA ASN A 280 23.20 -13.68 21.90
C ASN A 280 23.58 -14.23 20.51
N ILE A 281 22.75 -15.09 19.90
CA ILE A 281 22.95 -15.58 18.53
C ILE A 281 22.69 -14.45 17.54
N SER A 282 21.64 -13.64 17.76
CA SER A 282 21.35 -12.49 16.93
C SER A 282 22.50 -11.46 16.95
N ASP A 283 23.04 -11.15 18.13
CA ASP A 283 24.17 -10.25 18.30
C ASP A 283 25.45 -10.80 17.64
N ASP A 284 25.69 -12.10 17.71
CA ASP A 284 26.88 -12.74 17.13
C ASP A 284 26.82 -12.79 15.58
N LEU A 285 25.66 -13.11 15.04
CA LEU A 285 25.45 -13.14 13.58
C LEU A 285 25.51 -11.75 12.96
N LEU A 286 24.96 -10.74 13.62
CA LEU A 286 25.00 -9.35 13.16
C LEU A 286 26.45 -8.86 12.98
N ARG A 287 27.37 -9.20 13.89
CA ARG A 287 28.81 -8.92 13.75
C ARG A 287 29.46 -9.58 12.54
N SER A 288 28.81 -10.59 11.96
CA SER A 288 29.26 -11.32 10.79
C SER A 288 28.48 -10.93 9.51
N ASN A 289 27.78 -9.79 9.51
CA ASN A 289 26.92 -9.33 8.44
C ASN A 289 25.79 -10.32 8.09
N ILE A 290 25.22 -10.97 9.10
CA ILE A 290 24.08 -11.87 8.97
C ILE A 290 22.99 -11.38 9.92
N ILE A 291 21.77 -11.20 9.45
CA ILE A 291 20.63 -10.84 10.31
C ILE A 291 19.88 -12.10 10.78
N THR A 292 19.13 -11.93 11.86
CA THR A 292 18.13 -12.90 12.29
C THR A 292 16.74 -12.30 12.14
N LEU A 293 15.77 -13.10 11.70
CA LEU A 293 14.36 -12.71 11.60
C LEU A 293 13.54 -13.70 12.43
N HIS A 294 12.57 -13.16 13.19
CA HIS A 294 11.92 -13.91 14.26
C HIS A 294 10.47 -14.26 13.88
N GLY A 295 10.25 -15.52 13.47
CA GLY A 295 8.98 -16.04 12.97
C GLY A 295 8.84 -15.87 11.45
N LEU A 296 8.42 -16.93 10.75
CA LEU A 296 8.31 -16.94 9.28
C LEU A 296 7.37 -15.84 8.76
N ASP A 297 6.22 -15.67 9.36
CA ASP A 297 5.23 -14.65 8.96
C ASP A 297 5.81 -13.23 9.09
N THR A 298 6.40 -12.91 10.24
CA THR A 298 7.06 -11.61 10.47
C THR A 298 8.23 -11.38 9.50
N ALA A 299 9.03 -12.41 9.23
CA ALA A 299 10.15 -12.34 8.31
C ALA A 299 9.70 -12.02 6.87
N LEU A 300 8.68 -12.70 6.37
CA LEU A 300 8.13 -12.49 5.03
C LEU A 300 7.50 -11.10 4.88
N ALA A 301 6.76 -10.65 5.90
CA ALA A 301 6.23 -9.29 5.95
C ALA A 301 7.35 -8.24 5.93
N ALA A 302 8.43 -8.44 6.70
CA ALA A 302 9.58 -7.54 6.75
C ALA A 302 10.37 -7.52 5.42
N ILE A 303 10.52 -8.65 4.75
CA ILE A 303 11.11 -8.75 3.40
C ILE A 303 10.27 -7.96 2.40
N ALA A 304 8.96 -8.12 2.42
CA ALA A 304 8.06 -7.38 1.54
C ALA A 304 8.12 -5.87 1.80
N ALA A 305 8.12 -5.45 3.06
CA ALA A 305 8.23 -4.05 3.46
C ALA A 305 9.57 -3.43 3.02
N SER A 306 10.70 -4.09 3.29
CA SER A 306 12.03 -3.58 2.90
C SER A 306 12.21 -3.49 1.38
N SER A 307 11.54 -4.36 0.61
CA SER A 307 11.54 -4.29 -0.86
C SER A 307 10.66 -3.17 -1.42
N SER A 308 9.75 -2.62 -0.63
CA SER A 308 8.86 -1.53 -1.06
C SER A 308 9.50 -0.14 -0.93
N VAL A 309 10.60 0.00 -0.20
CA VAL A 309 11.34 1.27 -0.07
C VAL A 309 11.95 1.68 -1.40
N LYS A 310 11.79 2.94 -1.80
CA LYS A 310 12.28 3.49 -3.07
C LYS A 310 13.18 4.71 -2.84
N LEU A 311 14.49 4.51 -2.71
CA LEU A 311 15.45 5.60 -2.51
C LEU A 311 15.75 6.41 -3.79
N HIS A 312 15.54 5.84 -4.98
CA HIS A 312 15.81 6.52 -6.26
C HIS A 312 14.56 7.13 -6.89
N LEU A 313 13.49 7.28 -6.11
CA LEU A 313 12.24 7.88 -6.57
C LEU A 313 12.38 9.41 -6.65
N SER A 314 11.81 10.02 -7.70
CA SER A 314 11.62 11.46 -7.82
C SER A 314 10.13 11.76 -7.88
N PRO A 315 9.45 11.79 -6.73
CA PRO A 315 8.00 11.94 -6.71
C PRO A 315 7.58 13.33 -7.17
N ILE A 316 6.41 13.42 -7.79
CA ILE A 316 5.76 14.70 -8.04
C ILE A 316 5.43 15.33 -6.67
N PRO A 317 5.76 16.62 -6.44
CA PRO A 317 5.47 17.28 -5.17
C PRO A 317 3.98 17.21 -4.79
N LEU A 318 3.71 17.06 -3.50
CA LEU A 318 2.34 17.00 -2.99
C LEU A 318 1.57 18.27 -3.30
N PHE A 319 0.35 18.13 -3.78
CA PHE A 319 -0.58 19.24 -3.97
C PHE A 319 -1.30 19.50 -2.64
N LEU A 320 -0.83 20.52 -1.93
CA LEU A 320 -1.42 20.92 -0.67
C LEU A 320 -2.53 21.94 -0.94
N SER A 321 -3.75 21.46 -0.84
CA SER A 321 -4.99 22.26 -0.87
C SER A 321 -5.52 22.36 0.56
N ASN A 322 -6.05 23.50 0.93
CA ASN A 322 -6.66 23.71 2.23
C ASN A 322 -8.02 24.42 2.04
N PRO A 323 -9.03 23.71 1.56
CA PRO A 323 -10.36 24.26 1.40
C PRO A 323 -10.94 24.63 2.78
N THR A 324 -10.96 25.93 3.07
CA THR A 324 -11.49 26.48 4.35
C THR A 324 -12.79 27.21 4.09
N GLY A 325 -13.82 26.86 4.82
CA GLY A 325 -15.16 27.43 4.66
C GLY A 325 -16.26 26.38 4.78
N GLU A 326 -17.48 26.80 4.54
CA GLU A 326 -18.62 25.88 4.52
C GLU A 326 -18.71 25.17 3.16
N SER A 327 -18.77 23.83 3.15
CA SER A 327 -18.88 23.08 1.90
C SER A 327 -20.33 23.09 1.40
N VAL A 328 -20.54 23.51 0.15
CA VAL A 328 -21.85 23.56 -0.50
C VAL A 328 -21.93 22.50 -1.60
N LEU A 329 -23.03 21.75 -1.60
CA LEU A 329 -23.33 20.78 -2.65
C LEU A 329 -23.78 21.51 -3.92
N ILE A 330 -23.09 21.24 -5.03
CA ILE A 330 -23.50 21.68 -6.38
C ILE A 330 -24.49 20.68 -6.95
N ASP A 331 -25.57 21.15 -7.58
CA ASP A 331 -26.54 20.24 -8.19
C ASP A 331 -25.90 19.45 -9.34
N GLU A 332 -26.35 18.20 -9.56
CA GLU A 332 -25.79 17.28 -10.55
C GLU A 332 -25.71 17.90 -11.95
N TYR A 333 -26.74 18.63 -12.37
CA TYR A 333 -26.75 19.25 -13.71
C TYR A 333 -25.62 20.29 -13.84
N ALA A 334 -25.43 21.11 -12.82
CA ALA A 334 -24.36 22.10 -12.79
C ALA A 334 -22.98 21.44 -12.70
N ALA A 335 -22.82 20.40 -11.86
CA ALA A 335 -21.59 19.62 -11.76
C ALA A 335 -21.19 19.00 -13.11
N LYS A 336 -22.13 18.35 -13.81
CA LYS A 336 -21.89 17.81 -15.16
C LYS A 336 -21.48 18.90 -16.16
N LYS A 337 -22.10 20.07 -16.11
CA LYS A 337 -21.72 21.19 -16.99
C LYS A 337 -20.32 21.74 -16.69
N ILE A 338 -19.85 21.66 -15.45
CA ILE A 338 -18.47 21.98 -15.10
C ILE A 338 -17.53 20.92 -15.70
N LEU A 339 -17.84 19.63 -15.52
CA LEU A 339 -17.04 18.51 -16.07
C LEU A 339 -16.97 18.57 -17.61
N GLU A 340 -18.08 18.91 -18.28
CA GLU A 340 -18.14 19.08 -19.75
C GLU A 340 -17.16 20.18 -20.23
N LYS A 341 -17.04 21.30 -19.50
CA LYS A 341 -16.08 22.38 -19.82
C LYS A 341 -14.62 21.92 -19.75
N TYR A 342 -14.33 20.90 -18.95
CA TYR A 342 -13.02 20.25 -18.89
C TYR A 342 -12.84 19.12 -19.91
N GLY A 343 -13.80 18.97 -20.83
CA GLY A 343 -13.73 18.04 -21.96
C GLY A 343 -14.14 16.61 -21.63
N LEU A 344 -14.88 16.41 -20.54
CA LEU A 344 -15.52 15.13 -20.24
C LEU A 344 -16.84 15.01 -21.01
N LYS A 345 -17.15 13.81 -21.50
CA LYS A 345 -18.44 13.54 -22.12
C LYS A 345 -19.51 13.34 -21.06
N ILE A 346 -20.65 13.95 -21.26
CA ILE A 346 -21.87 13.77 -20.46
C ILE A 346 -23.01 13.34 -21.39
N PRO A 347 -24.06 12.64 -20.92
CA PRO A 347 -25.25 12.38 -21.71
C PRO A 347 -25.92 13.70 -22.11
N PHE A 348 -26.52 13.76 -23.30
CA PHE A 348 -27.34 14.92 -23.63
C PHE A 348 -28.48 15.03 -22.65
N SER A 349 -28.60 16.18 -21.97
CA SER A 349 -29.47 16.36 -20.82
C SER A 349 -30.12 17.72 -20.80
N LYS A 350 -31.33 17.78 -20.23
CA LYS A 350 -32.06 19.02 -19.98
C LYS A 350 -32.63 19.01 -18.56
N LYS A 351 -32.43 20.12 -17.84
CA LYS A 351 -33.11 20.42 -16.59
C LYS A 351 -34.46 21.08 -16.88
N CYS A 352 -35.52 20.60 -16.23
CA CYS A 352 -36.87 21.14 -16.42
C CYS A 352 -37.73 20.98 -15.17
N LEU A 353 -38.91 21.60 -15.16
CA LEU A 353 -39.92 21.33 -14.15
C LEU A 353 -40.46 19.90 -14.35
N SER A 354 -40.84 19.24 -13.23
CA SER A 354 -41.41 17.89 -13.25
C SER A 354 -42.66 17.81 -14.16
N THR A 355 -43.47 18.88 -14.21
CA THR A 355 -44.64 18.99 -15.08
C THR A 355 -44.30 18.88 -16.55
N ASP A 356 -43.14 19.37 -16.99
CA ASP A 356 -42.73 19.46 -18.37
C ASP A 356 -41.82 18.32 -18.81
N ALA A 357 -41.42 17.47 -17.88
CA ALA A 357 -40.45 16.39 -18.09
C ALA A 357 -40.83 15.47 -19.28
N HIS A 358 -42.10 15.15 -19.45
CA HIS A 358 -42.61 14.32 -20.55
C HIS A 358 -42.48 14.99 -21.91
N LEU A 359 -42.56 16.33 -22.00
CA LEU A 359 -42.34 17.09 -23.23
C LEU A 359 -40.86 17.15 -23.59
N VAL A 360 -40.01 17.34 -22.56
CA VAL A 360 -38.55 17.33 -22.72
C VAL A 360 -38.07 15.95 -23.17
N ALA A 361 -38.61 14.86 -22.61
CA ALA A 361 -38.30 13.50 -23.02
C ALA A 361 -38.61 13.24 -24.53
N ASN A 362 -39.74 13.74 -25.01
CA ASN A 362 -40.09 13.67 -26.44
C ASN A 362 -39.11 14.43 -27.35
N GLN A 363 -38.52 15.51 -26.84
CA GLN A 363 -37.50 16.28 -27.57
C GLN A 363 -36.15 15.61 -27.63
N ILE A 364 -35.75 14.91 -26.53
CA ILE A 364 -34.49 14.17 -26.45
C ILE A 364 -34.57 12.89 -27.29
N GLY A 365 -35.71 12.21 -27.25
CA GLY A 365 -35.91 10.91 -27.88
C GLY A 365 -35.70 9.75 -26.89
N TYR A 366 -36.47 8.68 -27.09
CA TYR A 366 -36.44 7.52 -26.21
C TYR A 366 -35.41 6.47 -26.65
N PRO A 367 -34.82 5.69 -25.71
CA PRO A 367 -35.10 5.68 -24.27
C PRO A 367 -34.40 6.83 -23.52
N VAL A 368 -35.00 7.28 -22.42
CA VAL A 368 -34.45 8.34 -21.55
C VAL A 368 -34.26 7.87 -20.11
N VAL A 369 -33.44 8.61 -19.38
CA VAL A 369 -33.28 8.55 -17.92
C VAL A 369 -33.96 9.78 -17.32
N LEU A 370 -34.66 9.59 -16.21
CA LEU A 370 -35.26 10.65 -15.42
C LEU A 370 -34.66 10.62 -14.02
N LYS A 371 -34.17 11.76 -13.56
CA LYS A 371 -33.54 11.91 -12.23
C LYS A 371 -34.12 13.12 -11.51
N ALA A 372 -34.42 12.97 -10.22
CA ALA A 372 -34.80 14.09 -9.38
C ALA A 372 -33.59 14.96 -9.02
N LEU A 373 -33.77 16.28 -8.88
CA LEU A 373 -32.72 17.20 -8.44
C LEU A 373 -32.84 17.53 -6.94
N GLY A 374 -31.69 17.77 -6.30
CA GLY A 374 -31.61 18.27 -4.94
C GLY A 374 -31.40 17.22 -3.84
N SER A 375 -31.10 15.97 -4.20
CA SER A 375 -30.72 14.90 -3.27
C SER A 375 -29.31 14.42 -3.57
N ALA A 376 -28.49 14.16 -2.54
CA ALA A 376 -27.10 13.70 -2.70
C ALA A 376 -27.02 12.21 -3.05
N HIS A 377 -27.95 11.38 -2.55
CA HIS A 377 -27.99 9.91 -2.76
C HIS A 377 -29.33 9.49 -3.39
N LYS A 378 -29.50 9.83 -4.66
CA LYS A 378 -30.77 9.67 -5.40
C LYS A 378 -31.12 8.21 -5.67
N SER A 379 -30.12 7.38 -5.93
CA SER A 379 -30.30 5.94 -6.19
C SER A 379 -30.86 5.23 -4.98
N ASP A 380 -30.40 5.55 -3.77
CA ASP A 380 -30.88 4.97 -2.51
C ASP A 380 -32.32 5.39 -2.17
N LEU A 381 -32.72 6.56 -2.66
CA LEU A 381 -34.06 7.10 -2.47
C LEU A 381 -35.05 6.66 -3.57
N GLY A 382 -34.58 5.88 -4.57
CA GLY A 382 -35.42 5.48 -5.71
C GLY A 382 -35.82 6.65 -6.62
N GLU A 383 -35.01 7.71 -6.68
CA GLU A 383 -35.27 8.92 -7.45
C GLU A 383 -34.58 8.93 -8.84
N VAL A 384 -34.08 7.78 -9.32
CA VAL A 384 -33.48 7.56 -10.65
C VAL A 384 -34.25 6.49 -11.38
N PHE A 385 -34.77 6.82 -12.57
CA PHE A 385 -35.56 5.92 -13.40
C PHE A 385 -34.87 5.75 -14.76
N LEU A 386 -34.47 4.52 -15.05
CA LEU A 386 -33.74 4.15 -16.28
C LEU A 386 -34.69 3.54 -17.32
N ASN A 387 -34.24 3.53 -18.59
CA ASN A 387 -34.91 2.83 -19.67
C ASN A 387 -36.37 3.25 -19.89
N LEU A 388 -36.69 4.54 -19.75
CA LEU A 388 -38.03 5.03 -20.02
C LEU A 388 -38.23 5.14 -21.52
N ASN A 389 -39.09 4.27 -22.06
CA ASN A 389 -39.25 4.07 -23.51
C ASN A 389 -40.45 4.82 -24.11
N SER A 390 -41.24 5.51 -23.31
CA SER A 390 -42.42 6.25 -23.78
C SER A 390 -42.77 7.42 -22.84
N GLN A 391 -43.60 8.31 -23.38
CA GLN A 391 -44.14 9.44 -22.62
C GLN A 391 -44.98 8.98 -21.41
N GLU A 392 -45.71 7.87 -21.57
CA GLU A 392 -46.54 7.27 -20.52
C GLU A 392 -45.66 6.76 -19.38
N ALA A 393 -44.51 6.12 -19.70
CA ALA A 393 -43.55 5.66 -18.73
C ALA A 393 -42.99 6.83 -17.89
N VAL A 394 -42.59 7.93 -18.57
CA VAL A 394 -42.13 9.15 -17.90
C VAL A 394 -43.20 9.73 -16.96
N LYS A 395 -44.46 9.86 -17.44
CA LYS A 395 -45.59 10.36 -16.62
C LYS A 395 -45.88 9.46 -15.43
N SER A 396 -45.73 8.17 -15.58
CA SER A 396 -45.91 7.23 -14.45
C SER A 396 -44.86 7.40 -13.37
N CYS A 397 -43.57 7.53 -13.75
CA CYS A 397 -42.47 7.75 -12.80
C CYS A 397 -42.58 9.07 -12.04
N LEU A 398 -43.05 10.12 -12.72
CA LEU A 398 -43.25 11.44 -12.10
C LEU A 398 -44.21 11.43 -10.91
N LYS A 399 -45.14 10.47 -10.84
CA LYS A 399 -46.07 10.33 -9.69
C LYS A 399 -45.31 9.98 -8.38
N ASN A 400 -44.12 9.40 -8.50
CA ASN A 400 -43.28 8.99 -7.36
C ASN A 400 -42.21 10.04 -7.02
N ILE A 401 -42.13 11.14 -7.76
CA ILE A 401 -41.17 12.22 -7.54
C ILE A 401 -41.88 13.42 -6.89
N SER A 402 -41.41 13.79 -5.70
CA SER A 402 -41.91 14.98 -4.99
C SER A 402 -41.14 16.27 -5.31
N LYS A 403 -40.06 16.18 -6.09
CA LYS A 403 -39.19 17.31 -6.41
C LYS A 403 -39.76 18.16 -7.55
N GLU A 404 -39.61 19.47 -7.44
CA GLU A 404 -40.09 20.42 -8.45
C GLU A 404 -39.28 20.36 -9.76
N HIS A 405 -37.97 20.10 -9.64
CA HIS A 405 -37.06 20.04 -10.79
C HIS A 405 -36.50 18.63 -10.99
N VAL A 406 -36.38 18.25 -12.27
CA VAL A 406 -35.82 16.97 -12.70
C VAL A 406 -34.83 17.19 -13.86
N ILE A 407 -33.99 16.18 -14.09
CA ILE A 407 -33.13 16.07 -15.26
C ILE A 407 -33.70 14.96 -16.15
N ILE A 408 -33.83 15.21 -17.42
CA ILE A 408 -34.07 14.19 -18.45
C ILE A 408 -32.81 14.06 -19.29
N GLU A 409 -32.35 12.82 -19.47
CA GLU A 409 -31.08 12.50 -20.13
C GLU A 409 -31.31 11.38 -21.18
N GLU A 410 -30.50 11.39 -22.23
CA GLU A 410 -30.43 10.24 -23.13
C GLU A 410 -29.89 9.01 -22.36
N MET A 411 -30.38 7.82 -22.72
CA MET A 411 -29.92 6.57 -22.13
C MET A 411 -28.61 6.14 -22.79
N VAL A 412 -27.57 5.93 -21.96
CA VAL A 412 -26.30 5.37 -22.43
C VAL A 412 -26.46 3.86 -22.62
N ASN A 413 -26.07 3.36 -23.78
CA ASN A 413 -26.16 1.94 -24.15
C ASN A 413 -24.76 1.32 -24.33
N ASN A 414 -24.70 0.01 -24.53
CA ASN A 414 -23.47 -0.75 -24.80
C ASN A 414 -22.41 -0.59 -23.69
N ILE A 415 -22.87 -0.64 -22.46
CA ILE A 415 -22.03 -0.51 -21.26
C ILE A 415 -21.12 -1.74 -21.14
N VAL A 416 -19.81 -1.53 -21.06
CA VAL A 416 -18.80 -2.56 -20.76
C VAL A 416 -18.66 -2.69 -19.26
N VAL A 417 -18.42 -1.57 -18.56
CA VAL A 417 -18.34 -1.49 -17.09
C VAL A 417 -18.78 -0.11 -16.59
N GLU A 418 -19.09 -0.07 -15.32
CA GLU A 418 -19.31 1.14 -14.53
C GLU A 418 -18.15 1.32 -13.57
N LEU A 419 -17.55 2.51 -13.52
CA LEU A 419 -16.48 2.88 -12.59
C LEU A 419 -16.95 3.96 -11.63
N LEU A 420 -16.40 3.93 -10.41
CA LEU A 420 -16.44 5.07 -9.51
C LEU A 420 -15.09 5.79 -9.58
N VAL A 421 -15.12 7.09 -9.75
CA VAL A 421 -13.98 7.99 -9.67
C VAL A 421 -14.29 9.07 -8.65
N GLY A 422 -13.63 9.00 -7.51
CA GLY A 422 -13.79 9.95 -6.41
C GLY A 422 -12.51 10.74 -6.15
N ILE A 423 -12.61 12.06 -5.94
CA ILE A 423 -11.52 12.88 -5.40
C ILE A 423 -12.06 13.59 -4.17
N VAL A 424 -11.37 13.40 -3.04
CA VAL A 424 -11.77 14.00 -1.77
C VAL A 424 -10.57 14.65 -1.09
N HIS A 425 -10.81 15.78 -0.43
CA HIS A 425 -9.83 16.39 0.45
C HIS A 425 -9.81 15.68 1.80
N ASP A 426 -8.71 14.99 2.08
CA ASP A 426 -8.40 14.44 3.40
C ASP A 426 -7.50 15.44 4.16
N PRO A 427 -7.93 15.95 5.33
CA PRO A 427 -7.16 16.96 6.06
C PRO A 427 -5.77 16.48 6.53
N ALA A 428 -5.56 15.16 6.63
CA ALA A 428 -4.29 14.58 7.08
C ALA A 428 -3.35 14.22 5.93
N HIS A 429 -3.85 14.03 4.70
CA HIS A 429 -3.07 13.50 3.58
C HIS A 429 -3.20 14.31 2.28
N GLY A 430 -4.06 15.33 2.23
CA GLY A 430 -4.31 16.14 1.03
C GLY A 430 -5.37 15.56 0.11
N MET A 431 -5.28 15.85 -1.19
CA MET A 431 -6.26 15.37 -2.18
C MET A 431 -6.01 13.92 -2.57
N ILE A 432 -7.02 13.08 -2.39
CA ILE A 432 -6.96 11.63 -2.67
C ILE A 432 -7.91 11.31 -3.82
N LEU A 433 -7.37 10.71 -4.89
CA LEU A 433 -8.12 10.09 -5.95
C LEU A 433 -8.38 8.63 -5.60
N THR A 434 -9.62 8.20 -5.62
CA THR A 434 -10.05 6.81 -5.45
C THR A 434 -10.71 6.31 -6.72
N LEU A 435 -10.28 5.15 -7.18
CA LEU A 435 -10.86 4.41 -8.28
C LEU A 435 -11.51 3.14 -7.72
N ALA A 436 -12.70 2.80 -8.19
CA ALA A 436 -13.40 1.58 -7.76
C ALA A 436 -14.31 1.04 -8.87
N ALA A 437 -14.79 -0.19 -8.69
CA ALA A 437 -15.95 -0.67 -9.43
C ALA A 437 -17.16 0.20 -9.07
N GLY A 438 -17.88 0.69 -10.09
CA GLY A 438 -19.02 1.61 -9.96
C GLY A 438 -20.37 0.91 -9.90
N GLY A 439 -21.43 1.72 -9.80
CA GLY A 439 -22.81 1.25 -9.73
C GLY A 439 -23.08 0.38 -8.49
N ILE A 440 -23.98 -0.59 -8.63
CA ILE A 440 -24.35 -1.52 -7.55
C ILE A 440 -23.20 -2.43 -7.07
N LEU A 441 -22.14 -2.54 -7.84
CA LEU A 441 -20.98 -3.37 -7.48
C LEU A 441 -20.04 -2.70 -6.49
N THR A 442 -20.13 -1.40 -6.28
CA THR A 442 -19.24 -0.62 -5.40
C THR A 442 -19.20 -1.18 -3.98
N GLU A 443 -20.37 -1.42 -3.38
CA GLU A 443 -20.47 -1.89 -1.98
C GLU A 443 -20.18 -3.38 -1.83
N ILE A 444 -20.48 -4.18 -2.87
CA ILE A 444 -20.38 -5.65 -2.82
C ILE A 444 -18.93 -6.11 -2.99
N LEU A 445 -18.20 -5.54 -3.95
CA LEU A 445 -16.88 -6.03 -4.35
C LEU A 445 -15.75 -5.45 -3.51
N SER A 446 -15.93 -4.28 -2.88
CA SER A 446 -14.87 -3.54 -2.18
C SER A 446 -13.56 -3.45 -3.01
N ASP A 447 -13.72 -3.33 -4.35
CA ASP A 447 -12.63 -3.29 -5.32
C ASP A 447 -12.21 -1.84 -5.52
N THR A 448 -11.31 -1.37 -4.66
CA THR A 448 -10.89 0.03 -4.60
C THR A 448 -9.39 0.16 -4.60
N SER A 449 -8.87 1.18 -5.27
CA SER A 449 -7.47 1.63 -5.18
C SER A 449 -7.41 3.14 -5.11
N SER A 450 -6.47 3.68 -4.34
CA SER A 450 -6.36 5.12 -4.10
C SER A 450 -4.96 5.63 -4.32
N ILE A 451 -4.84 6.88 -4.80
CA ILE A 451 -3.58 7.57 -5.04
C ILE A 451 -3.69 9.04 -4.66
N ILE A 452 -2.59 9.63 -4.18
CA ILE A 452 -2.50 11.04 -3.83
C ILE A 452 -2.28 11.89 -5.09
N LEU A 453 -2.93 13.07 -5.14
CA LEU A 453 -2.74 14.03 -6.22
C LEU A 453 -1.57 15.00 -5.96
N PRO A 454 -0.92 15.51 -7.05
CA PRO A 454 -1.14 15.16 -8.46
C PRO A 454 -0.47 13.83 -8.80
N SER A 455 -1.01 13.10 -9.76
CA SER A 455 -0.45 11.82 -10.22
C SER A 455 -0.18 11.87 -11.72
N SER A 456 0.88 11.18 -12.14
CA SER A 456 1.14 10.95 -13.57
C SER A 456 0.15 9.94 -14.14
N GLU A 457 0.05 9.90 -15.47
CA GLU A 457 -0.77 8.92 -16.16
C GLU A 457 -0.34 7.49 -15.85
N ASP A 458 0.98 7.23 -15.77
CA ASP A 458 1.53 5.93 -15.40
C ASP A 458 1.13 5.51 -13.97
N GLU A 459 1.20 6.43 -13.00
CA GLU A 459 0.78 6.15 -11.62
C GLU A 459 -0.72 5.87 -11.51
N ILE A 460 -1.56 6.58 -12.29
CA ILE A 460 -3.00 6.33 -12.38
C ILE A 460 -3.26 4.96 -13.04
N LEU A 461 -2.51 4.62 -14.09
CA LEU A 461 -2.60 3.31 -14.74
C LEU A 461 -2.21 2.18 -13.79
N GLU A 462 -1.16 2.34 -12.98
CA GLU A 462 -0.81 1.37 -11.94
C GLU A 462 -1.95 1.19 -10.94
N CYS A 463 -2.49 2.30 -10.42
CA CYS A 463 -3.63 2.32 -9.50
C CYS A 463 -4.86 1.61 -10.10
N PHE A 464 -5.18 1.88 -11.37
CA PHE A 464 -6.26 1.24 -12.10
C PHE A 464 -6.02 -0.28 -12.28
N ASN A 465 -4.79 -0.70 -12.56
CA ASN A 465 -4.44 -2.11 -12.73
C ASN A 465 -4.52 -2.94 -11.41
N GLU A 466 -4.49 -2.30 -10.25
CA GLU A 466 -4.72 -2.96 -8.96
C GLU A 466 -6.19 -3.44 -8.81
N LEU A 467 -7.14 -2.83 -9.55
CA LEU A 467 -8.55 -3.19 -9.51
C LEU A 467 -8.81 -4.54 -10.20
N LYS A 468 -9.68 -5.35 -9.61
CA LYS A 468 -10.14 -6.62 -10.23
C LYS A 468 -10.94 -6.35 -11.50
N ILE A 469 -11.73 -5.25 -11.52
CA ILE A 469 -12.56 -4.85 -12.66
C ILE A 469 -11.70 -4.47 -13.89
N SER A 470 -10.45 -4.11 -13.74
CA SER A 470 -9.52 -3.82 -14.85
C SER A 470 -9.37 -4.99 -15.83
N LYS A 471 -9.56 -6.24 -15.35
CA LYS A 471 -9.52 -7.45 -16.19
C LYS A 471 -10.73 -7.55 -17.11
N ILE A 472 -11.90 -7.08 -16.66
CA ILE A 472 -13.13 -7.09 -17.47
C ILE A 472 -12.99 -6.11 -18.63
N ILE A 473 -12.45 -4.92 -18.37
CA ILE A 473 -12.24 -3.85 -19.36
C ILE A 473 -11.32 -4.31 -20.50
N ARG A 474 -10.42 -5.25 -20.24
CA ARG A 474 -9.52 -5.84 -21.25
C ARG A 474 -10.10 -7.05 -21.99
N GLY A 475 -11.40 -7.25 -22.00
CA GLY A 475 -12.05 -8.32 -22.76
C GLY A 475 -11.95 -9.70 -22.11
N TYR A 476 -12.12 -9.80 -20.80
CA TYR A 476 -12.09 -11.07 -20.10
C TYR A 476 -13.08 -12.09 -20.68
N ARG A 477 -12.60 -13.29 -21.04
CA ARG A 477 -13.36 -14.40 -21.63
C ARG A 477 -14.10 -14.06 -22.93
N GLY A 478 -13.57 -13.13 -23.76
CA GLY A 478 -14.17 -12.74 -25.03
C GLY A 478 -15.33 -11.73 -24.89
N GLY A 479 -15.45 -11.08 -23.73
CA GLY A 479 -16.32 -9.92 -23.54
C GLY A 479 -15.86 -8.72 -24.38
N LEU A 480 -16.69 -7.69 -24.43
CA LEU A 480 -16.32 -6.41 -25.06
C LEU A 480 -15.13 -5.82 -24.30
N ASP A 481 -14.16 -5.32 -25.04
CA ASP A 481 -13.05 -4.53 -24.52
C ASP A 481 -13.35 -3.02 -24.64
N ALA A 482 -12.67 -2.23 -23.83
CA ALA A 482 -12.71 -0.80 -23.89
C ALA A 482 -11.29 -0.21 -23.90
N ASP A 483 -11.15 0.98 -24.45
CA ASP A 483 -9.87 1.67 -24.54
C ASP A 483 -9.51 2.28 -23.16
N VAL A 484 -8.53 1.69 -22.50
CA VAL A 484 -8.00 2.15 -21.20
C VAL A 484 -7.47 3.58 -21.30
N ASN A 485 -6.93 4.01 -22.45
CA ASN A 485 -6.42 5.37 -22.60
C ASN A 485 -7.54 6.42 -22.49
N GLN A 486 -8.76 6.11 -22.93
CA GLN A 486 -9.90 7.01 -22.76
C GLN A 486 -10.32 7.12 -21.28
N ILE A 487 -10.18 6.05 -20.50
CA ILE A 487 -10.43 6.08 -19.05
C ILE A 487 -9.38 6.95 -18.38
N LEU A 488 -8.10 6.77 -18.70
CA LEU A 488 -6.99 7.57 -18.16
C LEU A 488 -7.17 9.05 -18.53
N ASP A 489 -7.48 9.37 -19.77
CA ASP A 489 -7.76 10.74 -20.24
C ASP A 489 -8.90 11.39 -19.43
N ALA A 490 -9.99 10.65 -19.18
CA ALA A 490 -11.09 11.14 -18.37
C ALA A 490 -10.64 11.42 -16.92
N ILE A 491 -9.88 10.51 -16.29
CA ILE A 491 -9.36 10.70 -14.92
C ILE A 491 -8.40 11.88 -14.88
N MET A 492 -7.51 12.03 -15.86
CA MET A 492 -6.58 13.17 -15.94
C MET A 492 -7.33 14.51 -16.08
N LYS A 493 -8.43 14.57 -16.82
CA LYS A 493 -9.29 15.76 -16.92
C LYS A 493 -9.94 16.09 -15.57
N ILE A 494 -10.41 15.08 -14.83
CA ILE A 494 -10.97 15.26 -13.47
C ILE A 494 -9.89 15.78 -12.51
N GLN A 495 -8.69 15.20 -12.55
CA GLN A 495 -7.55 15.70 -11.78
C GLN A 495 -7.24 17.17 -12.13
N ASN A 496 -7.18 17.52 -13.41
CA ASN A 496 -6.90 18.89 -13.85
C ASN A 496 -7.96 19.88 -13.37
N LEU A 497 -9.23 19.47 -13.33
CA LEU A 497 -10.29 20.29 -12.73
C LEU A 497 -9.96 20.63 -11.27
N VAL A 498 -9.55 19.63 -10.47
CA VAL A 498 -9.19 19.83 -9.05
C VAL A 498 -7.96 20.72 -8.90
N LEU A 499 -6.90 20.44 -9.66
CA LEU A 499 -5.65 21.19 -9.60
C LEU A 499 -5.81 22.67 -10.00
N ASN A 500 -6.68 22.95 -10.98
CA ASN A 500 -6.96 24.30 -11.46
C ASN A 500 -7.89 25.09 -10.51
N ASN A 501 -8.60 24.40 -9.61
CA ASN A 501 -9.52 25.01 -8.64
C ASN A 501 -9.03 24.78 -7.20
N LYS A 502 -7.74 25.04 -6.98
CA LYS A 502 -7.09 24.92 -5.66
C LYS A 502 -7.91 25.65 -4.59
N ASP A 503 -8.05 24.99 -3.43
CA ASP A 503 -8.75 25.48 -2.25
C ASP A 503 -10.26 25.72 -2.41
N LYS A 504 -10.85 25.39 -3.56
CA LYS A 504 -12.29 25.49 -3.80
C LYS A 504 -13.00 24.15 -3.77
N ILE A 505 -12.43 23.13 -4.40
CA ILE A 505 -13.05 21.82 -4.50
C ILE A 505 -12.74 21.03 -3.24
N PHE A 506 -13.79 20.60 -2.54
CA PHE A 506 -13.71 19.71 -1.38
C PHE A 506 -13.87 18.25 -1.79
N GLU A 507 -14.79 17.97 -2.72
CA GLU A 507 -15.13 16.61 -3.14
C GLU A 507 -15.68 16.60 -4.57
N ILE A 508 -15.27 15.62 -5.35
CA ILE A 508 -15.89 15.23 -6.61
C ILE A 508 -16.08 13.72 -6.57
N GLU A 509 -17.29 13.22 -6.79
CA GLU A 509 -17.58 11.81 -7.00
C GLU A 509 -18.34 11.64 -8.32
N ILE A 510 -17.84 10.75 -9.16
CA ILE A 510 -18.48 10.31 -10.39
C ILE A 510 -18.83 8.84 -10.23
N ASN A 511 -20.13 8.53 -10.12
CA ASN A 511 -20.63 7.18 -9.91
C ASN A 511 -22.05 7.00 -10.50
N PRO A 512 -22.13 6.42 -11.73
CA PRO A 512 -21.03 5.82 -12.47
C PRO A 512 -20.36 6.75 -13.51
N LEU A 513 -19.07 6.51 -13.71
CA LEU A 513 -18.39 6.80 -14.95
C LEU A 513 -18.61 5.58 -15.86
N ILE A 514 -19.47 5.71 -16.85
CA ILE A 514 -19.83 4.62 -17.77
C ILE A 514 -18.75 4.47 -18.83
N VAL A 515 -18.23 3.26 -18.96
CA VAL A 515 -17.28 2.88 -20.01
C VAL A 515 -18.00 2.01 -21.02
N THR A 516 -18.04 2.47 -22.27
CA THR A 516 -18.52 1.71 -23.43
C THR A 516 -17.34 1.21 -24.26
N ASN A 517 -17.58 0.50 -25.35
CA ASN A 517 -16.52 0.08 -26.26
C ASN A 517 -15.89 1.25 -27.05
N SER A 518 -16.49 2.43 -27.08
CA SER A 518 -16.04 3.58 -27.86
C SER A 518 -15.86 4.87 -27.07
N GLU A 519 -16.42 4.97 -25.87
CA GLU A 519 -16.52 6.23 -25.13
C GLU A 519 -16.52 6.02 -23.61
N VAL A 520 -16.11 7.08 -22.90
CA VAL A 520 -16.21 7.19 -21.44
C VAL A 520 -17.12 8.36 -21.11
N ILE A 521 -18.20 8.12 -20.35
CA ILE A 521 -19.31 9.06 -20.17
C ILE A 521 -19.60 9.23 -18.69
N VAL A 522 -19.66 10.47 -18.21
CA VAL A 522 -20.05 10.81 -16.83
C VAL A 522 -21.58 10.74 -16.73
N ALA A 523 -22.11 9.65 -16.19
CA ALA A 523 -23.55 9.47 -16.06
C ALA A 523 -24.11 10.16 -14.81
N ASP A 524 -23.40 10.12 -13.68
CA ASP A 524 -23.78 10.85 -12.47
C ASP A 524 -22.55 11.51 -11.84
N ALA A 525 -22.76 12.68 -11.22
CA ALA A 525 -21.69 13.45 -10.59
C ALA A 525 -22.21 14.20 -9.35
N LEU A 526 -21.48 14.03 -8.24
CA LEU A 526 -21.60 14.81 -7.04
C LEU A 526 -20.38 15.73 -6.93
N MET A 527 -20.57 17.00 -6.63
CA MET A 527 -19.48 17.94 -6.41
C MET A 527 -19.79 18.83 -5.20
N ARG A 528 -18.79 19.01 -4.34
CA ARG A 528 -18.84 19.97 -3.23
C ARG A 528 -17.75 21.00 -3.40
N GLU A 529 -18.14 22.26 -3.29
CA GLU A 529 -17.21 23.39 -3.28
C GLU A 529 -17.26 24.11 -1.92
N VAL A 530 -16.16 24.75 -1.58
CA VAL A 530 -16.08 25.62 -0.40
C VAL A 530 -16.35 27.06 -0.83
N THR A 531 -17.22 27.74 -0.08
CA THR A 531 -17.60 29.16 -0.30
C THR A 531 -16.89 30.11 0.66
#